data_bbda74e315ca259815e04efb70bdddba
#
_entry.id   bbda74e315ca259815e04efb70bdddba
#
_cell.length_a   1.000
_cell.length_b   1.000
_cell.length_c   1.000
_cell.angle_alpha   90.00
_cell.angle_beta   90.00
_cell.angle_gamma   90.00
#
_symmetry.space_group_name_H-M   'P 1'
#
loop_
_entity.id
_entity.type
_entity.pdbx_description
1 polymer ?
#
loop_
_entity_poly.entity_id
_entity_poly.type
_entity_poly.pdbx_seq_one_letter_code
_entity_poly.pdbx_strand_id
1 'polypeptide(L)'
;MDHVYQVNHFVMPGETISSGSLQHFCGGKGLNQSIALARAGACVSHAGAIGQDGLVLKEQLEKDGADVTCLQIREEVGTGHAIIQVDENGQNCIILYGGANQSITREQVDDTLSYFEKGDIILLQNEINELAYIMEQAGKKGLRIFLNPSPCDEKIKN
;
A
#
# COMPACT_ATOMS: atom_id res chain seq x y z
N MET A 1 -3.41 2.42 -5.33
CA MET A 1 -3.64 3.05 -6.66
C MET A 1 -3.84 4.54 -6.46
N ASP A 2 -3.32 5.40 -7.35
CA ASP A 2 -3.43 6.85 -7.21
C ASP A 2 -4.26 7.42 -8.36
N HIS A 3 -5.33 8.16 -8.03
CA HIS A 3 -6.19 8.88 -8.96
C HIS A 3 -5.87 10.38 -8.85
N VAL A 4 -5.12 10.90 -9.81
CA VAL A 4 -4.59 12.28 -9.77
C VAL A 4 -5.45 13.18 -10.65
N TYR A 5 -6.08 14.16 -10.02
CA TYR A 5 -6.91 15.18 -10.64
C TYR A 5 -6.16 16.50 -10.70
N GLN A 6 -5.92 17.02 -11.90
CA GLN A 6 -5.38 18.36 -12.07
C GLN A 6 -6.51 19.38 -11.93
N VAL A 7 -6.37 20.29 -10.97
CA VAL A 7 -7.40 21.28 -10.65
C VAL A 7 -6.78 22.69 -10.60
N ASN A 8 -7.60 23.74 -10.77
CA ASN A 8 -7.11 25.11 -10.64
C ASN A 8 -6.89 25.48 -9.16
N HIS A 9 -7.73 24.96 -8.25
CA HIS A 9 -7.64 25.08 -6.81
C HIS A 9 -8.29 23.86 -6.16
N PHE A 10 -8.03 23.63 -4.88
CA PHE A 10 -8.68 22.54 -4.15
C PHE A 10 -10.16 22.87 -3.93
N VAL A 11 -11.02 21.85 -4.16
CA VAL A 11 -12.47 22.00 -3.99
C VAL A 11 -12.81 22.41 -2.56
N MET A 12 -13.65 23.44 -2.42
CA MET A 12 -14.13 23.96 -1.14
C MET A 12 -15.50 23.35 -0.76
N PRO A 13 -15.89 23.34 0.53
CA PRO A 13 -17.19 22.84 0.95
C PRO A 13 -18.34 23.51 0.19
N GLY A 14 -19.22 22.71 -0.42
CA GLY A 14 -20.35 23.18 -1.22
C GLY A 14 -20.02 23.58 -2.66
N GLU A 15 -18.76 23.49 -3.06
CA GLU A 15 -18.31 23.82 -4.40
C GLU A 15 -18.32 22.59 -5.32
N THR A 16 -18.52 22.81 -6.62
CA THR A 16 -18.30 21.84 -7.67
C THR A 16 -17.36 22.43 -8.71
N ILE A 17 -16.22 21.76 -8.94
CA ILE A 17 -15.23 22.19 -9.92
C ILE A 17 -15.04 21.09 -10.99
N SER A 18 -14.55 21.49 -12.16
CA SER A 18 -14.13 20.56 -13.20
C SER A 18 -12.61 20.34 -13.12
N SER A 19 -12.19 19.09 -13.21
CA SER A 19 -10.78 18.73 -13.34
C SER A 19 -10.32 18.95 -14.80
N GLY A 20 -9.12 19.46 -14.97
CA GLY A 20 -8.47 19.61 -16.28
C GLY A 20 -8.00 18.27 -16.86
N SER A 21 -7.62 17.32 -16.00
CA SER A 21 -7.24 15.95 -16.38
C SER A 21 -7.38 14.99 -15.20
N LEU A 22 -7.51 13.70 -15.54
CA LEU A 22 -7.45 12.60 -14.60
C LEU A 22 -6.39 11.60 -15.07
N GLN A 23 -5.47 11.26 -14.19
CA GLN A 23 -4.44 10.25 -14.43
C GLN A 23 -4.49 9.18 -13.36
N HIS A 24 -4.18 7.93 -13.75
CA HIS A 24 -4.12 6.79 -12.84
C HIS A 24 -2.69 6.27 -12.79
N PHE A 25 -2.19 6.05 -11.57
CA PHE A 25 -0.85 5.53 -11.36
C PHE A 25 -0.89 4.29 -10.46
N CYS A 26 -0.03 3.33 -10.78
CA CYS A 26 0.31 2.28 -9.82
C CYS A 26 1.14 2.91 -8.71
N GLY A 27 0.51 3.16 -7.56
CA GLY A 27 1.13 3.85 -6.44
C GLY A 27 0.77 3.21 -5.11
N GLY A 28 1.25 3.85 -4.07
CA GLY A 28 1.19 3.39 -2.68
C GLY A 28 2.58 3.07 -2.13
N LYS A 29 2.82 3.41 -0.85
CA LYS A 29 4.16 3.30 -0.24
C LYS A 29 4.74 1.88 -0.31
N GLY A 30 3.95 0.86 0.03
CA GLY A 30 4.38 -0.54 -0.01
C GLY A 30 4.73 -1.01 -1.41
N LEU A 31 3.88 -0.71 -2.40
CA LEU A 31 4.11 -1.07 -3.79
C LEU A 31 5.38 -0.40 -4.33
N ASN A 32 5.53 0.91 -4.11
CA ASN A 32 6.70 1.66 -4.59
C ASN A 32 8.00 1.15 -3.98
N GLN A 33 7.99 0.74 -2.71
CA GLN A 33 9.17 0.17 -2.05
C GLN A 33 9.50 -1.23 -2.60
N SER A 34 8.51 -2.08 -2.82
CA SER A 34 8.72 -3.41 -3.42
C SER A 34 9.33 -3.29 -4.81
N ILE A 35 8.79 -2.40 -5.65
CA ILE A 35 9.32 -2.13 -6.99
C ILE A 35 10.76 -1.60 -6.91
N ALA A 36 11.02 -0.64 -6.03
CA ALA A 36 12.36 -0.07 -5.89
C ALA A 36 13.40 -1.10 -5.46
N LEU A 37 13.06 -1.95 -4.48
CA LEU A 37 13.92 -3.03 -4.00
C LEU A 37 14.15 -4.10 -5.08
N ALA A 38 13.11 -4.52 -5.78
CA ALA A 38 13.22 -5.51 -6.86
C ALA A 38 14.10 -4.99 -8.00
N ARG A 39 13.91 -3.73 -8.42
CA ARG A 39 14.77 -3.08 -9.43
C ARG A 39 16.23 -2.91 -8.97
N ALA A 40 16.46 -2.81 -7.65
CA ALA A 40 17.80 -2.80 -7.07
C ALA A 40 18.44 -4.20 -6.97
N GLY A 41 17.73 -5.25 -7.41
CA GLY A 41 18.23 -6.62 -7.42
C GLY A 41 17.99 -7.41 -6.14
N ALA A 42 17.16 -6.93 -5.23
CA ALA A 42 16.76 -7.68 -4.04
C ALA A 42 15.72 -8.74 -4.40
N CYS A 43 15.74 -9.90 -3.70
CA CYS A 43 14.63 -10.84 -3.71
C CYS A 43 13.50 -10.26 -2.86
N VAL A 44 12.39 -9.89 -3.49
CA VAL A 44 11.25 -9.24 -2.85
C VAL A 44 10.01 -10.10 -3.00
N SER A 45 9.36 -10.42 -1.89
CA SER A 45 8.01 -10.97 -1.87
C SER A 45 7.06 -9.87 -1.36
N HIS A 46 6.04 -9.54 -2.14
CA HIS A 46 5.03 -8.54 -1.79
C HIS A 46 3.79 -9.21 -1.20
N ALA A 47 3.53 -8.93 0.06
CA ALA A 47 2.33 -9.39 0.76
C ALA A 47 1.33 -8.24 0.95
N GLY A 48 0.05 -8.55 0.88
CA GLY A 48 -1.02 -7.57 1.05
C GLY A 48 -2.35 -8.06 0.50
N ALA A 49 -3.25 -7.11 0.23
CA ALA A 49 -4.52 -7.41 -0.42
C ALA A 49 -4.90 -6.30 -1.41
N ILE A 50 -5.52 -6.70 -2.51
CA ILE A 50 -6.11 -5.82 -3.54
C ILE A 50 -7.53 -6.29 -3.84
N GLY A 51 -8.35 -5.42 -4.40
CA GLY A 51 -9.61 -5.80 -5.03
C GLY A 51 -9.40 -6.28 -6.47
N GLN A 52 -10.47 -6.71 -7.13
CA GLN A 52 -10.46 -7.09 -8.56
C GLN A 52 -10.03 -5.91 -9.47
N ASP A 53 -10.32 -4.69 -9.04
CA ASP A 53 -9.94 -3.43 -9.69
C ASP A 53 -8.43 -3.11 -9.58
N GLY A 54 -7.70 -3.84 -8.74
CA GLY A 54 -6.27 -3.66 -8.49
C GLY A 54 -5.34 -4.63 -9.23
N LEU A 55 -5.83 -5.46 -10.14
CA LEU A 55 -5.00 -6.45 -10.86
C LEU A 55 -3.82 -5.83 -11.58
N VAL A 56 -3.96 -4.60 -12.07
CA VAL A 56 -2.86 -3.84 -12.68
C VAL A 56 -1.68 -3.63 -11.72
N LEU A 57 -1.91 -3.54 -10.41
CA LEU A 57 -0.85 -3.42 -9.40
C LEU A 57 -0.07 -4.73 -9.26
N LYS A 58 -0.77 -5.86 -9.29
CA LYS A 58 -0.15 -7.18 -9.30
C LYS A 58 0.73 -7.37 -10.53
N GLU A 59 0.19 -7.08 -11.72
CA GLU A 59 0.94 -7.15 -12.99
C GLU A 59 2.19 -6.25 -12.96
N GLN A 60 2.07 -5.06 -12.37
CA GLN A 60 3.22 -4.15 -12.25
C GLN A 60 4.30 -4.71 -11.32
N LEU A 61 3.93 -5.32 -10.18
CA LEU A 61 4.87 -5.97 -9.27
C LEU A 61 5.61 -7.13 -9.94
N GLU A 62 4.87 -8.02 -10.61
CA GLU A 62 5.43 -9.17 -11.36
C GLU A 62 6.39 -8.70 -12.46
N LYS A 63 6.00 -7.68 -13.21
CA LYS A 63 6.85 -7.08 -14.27
C LYS A 63 8.16 -6.52 -13.73
N ASP A 64 8.14 -5.95 -12.53
CA ASP A 64 9.33 -5.41 -11.87
C ASP A 64 10.12 -6.48 -11.08
N GLY A 65 9.68 -7.74 -11.11
CA GLY A 65 10.41 -8.88 -10.54
C GLY A 65 10.12 -9.17 -9.08
N ALA A 66 9.05 -8.63 -8.51
CA ALA A 66 8.60 -9.01 -7.17
C ALA A 66 7.75 -10.30 -7.22
N ASP A 67 7.95 -11.19 -6.26
CA ASP A 67 7.07 -12.32 -6.03
C ASP A 67 5.76 -11.84 -5.38
N VAL A 68 4.63 -12.23 -5.94
CA VAL A 68 3.28 -11.85 -5.52
C VAL A 68 2.47 -13.01 -4.96
N THR A 69 3.11 -14.11 -4.61
CA THR A 69 2.44 -15.31 -4.07
C THR A 69 1.62 -15.00 -2.81
N CYS A 70 2.07 -14.06 -1.99
CA CYS A 70 1.41 -13.63 -0.75
C CYS A 70 0.43 -12.45 -0.95
N LEU A 71 0.18 -12.01 -2.19
CA LEU A 71 -0.79 -10.97 -2.50
C LEU A 71 -2.17 -11.60 -2.72
N GLN A 72 -3.14 -11.23 -1.87
CA GLN A 72 -4.50 -11.74 -1.96
C GLN A 72 -5.43 -10.81 -2.75
N ILE A 73 -6.35 -11.42 -3.51
CA ILE A 73 -7.38 -10.68 -4.24
C ILE A 73 -8.70 -10.83 -3.49
N ARG A 74 -9.33 -9.70 -3.15
CA ARG A 74 -10.64 -9.63 -2.49
C ARG A 74 -11.73 -9.45 -3.54
N GLU A 75 -12.81 -10.21 -3.45
CA GLU A 75 -13.94 -10.10 -4.38
C GLU A 75 -14.90 -8.97 -4.00
N GLU A 76 -15.11 -8.76 -2.70
CA GLU A 76 -16.13 -7.85 -2.18
C GLU A 76 -15.59 -6.48 -1.73
N VAL A 77 -14.28 -6.29 -1.76
CA VAL A 77 -13.62 -5.07 -1.30
C VAL A 77 -12.75 -4.48 -2.40
N GLY A 78 -12.98 -3.22 -2.74
CA GLY A 78 -12.14 -2.50 -3.71
C GLY A 78 -10.72 -2.25 -3.22
N THR A 79 -9.81 -2.05 -4.15
CA THR A 79 -8.40 -1.75 -3.87
C THR A 79 -8.25 -0.45 -3.08
N GLY A 80 -7.34 -0.43 -2.12
CA GLY A 80 -6.93 0.81 -1.46
C GLY A 80 -6.40 1.83 -2.48
N HIS A 81 -6.89 3.07 -2.39
CA HIS A 81 -6.50 4.11 -3.35
C HIS A 81 -6.43 5.50 -2.73
N ALA A 82 -5.75 6.40 -3.43
CA ALA A 82 -5.70 7.82 -3.12
C ALA A 82 -6.44 8.62 -4.19
N ILE A 83 -7.28 9.58 -3.76
CA ILE A 83 -7.77 10.66 -4.61
C ILE A 83 -6.89 11.86 -4.32
N ILE A 84 -6.16 12.31 -5.34
CA ILE A 84 -5.16 13.36 -5.23
C ILE A 84 -5.58 14.53 -6.10
N GLN A 85 -5.83 15.68 -5.51
CA GLN A 85 -5.96 16.94 -6.22
C GLN A 85 -4.58 17.59 -6.29
N VAL A 86 -4.20 18.07 -7.48
CA VAL A 86 -2.96 18.85 -7.69
C VAL A 86 -3.35 20.19 -8.30
N ASP A 87 -3.00 21.28 -7.64
CA ASP A 87 -3.29 22.63 -8.11
C ASP A 87 -2.23 23.15 -9.10
N GLU A 88 -2.46 24.35 -9.63
CA GLU A 88 -1.56 25.03 -10.58
C GLU A 88 -0.15 25.32 -10.01
N ASN A 89 -0.02 25.36 -8.68
CA ASN A 89 1.25 25.61 -7.98
C ASN A 89 1.98 24.29 -7.63
N GLY A 90 1.41 23.14 -8.04
CA GLY A 90 1.96 21.81 -7.71
C GLY A 90 1.73 21.40 -6.26
N GLN A 91 0.86 22.09 -5.52
CA GLN A 91 0.43 21.65 -4.19
C GLN A 91 -0.55 20.48 -4.33
N ASN A 92 -0.60 19.60 -3.33
CA ASN A 92 -1.53 18.49 -3.35
C ASN A 92 -2.44 18.46 -2.11
N CYS A 93 -3.64 17.86 -2.32
CA CYS A 93 -4.58 17.53 -1.27
C CYS A 93 -5.02 16.08 -1.52
N ILE A 94 -4.89 15.22 -0.51
CA ILE A 94 -5.03 13.78 -0.67
C ILE A 94 -6.09 13.23 0.26
N ILE A 95 -7.00 12.43 -0.31
CA ILE A 95 -7.95 11.60 0.42
C ILE A 95 -7.56 10.15 0.22
N LEU A 96 -7.37 9.41 1.31
CA LEU A 96 -7.05 7.99 1.27
C LEU A 96 -8.29 7.14 1.54
N TYR A 97 -8.48 6.10 0.74
CA TYR A 97 -9.40 5.01 0.99
C TYR A 97 -8.59 3.73 1.23
N GLY A 98 -8.72 3.14 2.42
CA GLY A 98 -7.94 1.97 2.81
C GLY A 98 -8.32 0.71 2.03
N GLY A 99 -9.61 0.51 1.72
CA GLY A 99 -10.09 -0.62 0.93
C GLY A 99 -9.52 -1.96 1.39
N ALA A 100 -9.05 -2.77 0.46
CA ALA A 100 -8.47 -4.08 0.72
C ALA A 100 -7.27 -4.04 1.69
N ASN A 101 -6.54 -2.92 1.81
CA ASN A 101 -5.46 -2.76 2.80
C ASN A 101 -5.97 -2.90 4.25
N GLN A 102 -7.25 -2.69 4.50
CA GLN A 102 -7.89 -2.82 5.81
C GLN A 102 -8.61 -4.17 5.97
N SER A 103 -8.37 -5.14 5.09
CA SER A 103 -8.99 -6.46 5.09
C SER A 103 -8.01 -7.61 5.37
N ILE A 104 -6.82 -7.30 5.84
CA ILE A 104 -5.83 -8.31 6.21
C ILE A 104 -6.35 -9.11 7.41
N THR A 105 -6.27 -10.43 7.34
CA THR A 105 -6.65 -11.35 8.40
C THR A 105 -5.42 -11.92 9.08
N ARG A 106 -5.55 -12.32 10.35
CA ARG A 106 -4.44 -12.98 11.07
C ARG A 106 -4.02 -14.28 10.42
N GLU A 107 -4.97 -15.04 9.87
CA GLU A 107 -4.70 -16.24 9.10
C GLU A 107 -3.80 -15.92 7.89
N GLN A 108 -4.14 -14.89 7.12
CA GLN A 108 -3.29 -14.41 6.02
C GLN A 108 -1.88 -14.03 6.50
N VAL A 109 -1.76 -13.39 7.66
CA VAL A 109 -0.47 -13.03 8.24
C VAL A 109 0.35 -14.28 8.58
N ASP A 110 -0.27 -15.26 9.24
CA ASP A 110 0.40 -16.50 9.67
C ASP A 110 0.83 -17.32 8.43
N ASP A 111 -0.04 -17.44 7.44
CA ASP A 111 0.26 -18.11 6.17
C ASP A 111 1.43 -17.41 5.45
N THR A 112 1.37 -16.08 5.33
CA THR A 112 2.45 -15.29 4.71
C THR A 112 3.77 -15.49 5.43
N LEU A 113 3.78 -15.35 6.75
CA LEU A 113 5.00 -15.53 7.52
C LEU A 113 5.55 -16.95 7.47
N SER A 114 4.74 -17.97 7.13
CA SER A 114 5.21 -19.36 7.02
C SER A 114 6.29 -19.53 5.95
N TYR A 115 6.31 -18.71 4.92
CA TYR A 115 7.29 -18.74 3.82
C TYR A 115 8.66 -18.16 4.17
N PHE A 116 8.80 -17.47 5.31
CA PHE A 116 10.04 -16.76 5.68
C PHE A 116 10.74 -17.42 6.85
N GLU A 117 12.03 -17.13 7.02
CA GLU A 117 12.88 -17.72 8.03
C GLU A 117 13.51 -16.65 8.94
N LYS A 118 14.12 -17.11 10.04
CA LYS A 118 14.87 -16.24 10.95
C LYS A 118 15.99 -15.51 10.20
N GLY A 119 16.02 -14.20 10.34
CA GLY A 119 17.01 -13.32 9.70
C GLY A 119 16.50 -12.64 8.45
N ASP A 120 15.39 -13.11 7.86
CA ASP A 120 14.72 -12.41 6.78
C ASP A 120 14.25 -11.02 7.22
N ILE A 121 14.01 -10.15 6.26
CA ILE A 121 13.61 -8.77 6.49
C ILE A 121 12.13 -8.60 6.14
N ILE A 122 11.38 -7.98 7.05
CA ILE A 122 10.04 -7.49 6.78
C ILE A 122 10.04 -5.96 6.82
N LEU A 123 9.51 -5.34 5.73
CA LEU A 123 9.36 -3.91 5.60
C LEU A 123 7.87 -3.56 5.63
N LEU A 124 7.45 -2.78 6.61
CA LEU A 124 6.06 -2.47 6.93
C LEU A 124 5.73 -0.99 6.70
N GLN A 125 4.47 -0.74 6.37
CA GLN A 125 3.87 0.59 6.25
C GLN A 125 2.72 0.73 7.24
N ASN A 126 2.46 1.96 7.71
CA ASN A 126 1.32 2.24 8.60
C ASN A 126 0.02 2.52 7.83
N GLU A 127 -0.30 1.72 6.82
CA GLU A 127 -1.52 1.89 6.00
C GLU A 127 -2.36 0.60 5.91
N ILE A 128 -1.96 -0.45 6.66
CA ILE A 128 -2.68 -1.72 6.75
C ILE A 128 -3.23 -1.94 8.16
N ASN A 129 -4.26 -2.77 8.27
CA ASN A 129 -4.71 -3.25 9.58
C ASN A 129 -3.77 -4.37 10.09
N GLU A 130 -4.01 -4.87 11.32
CA GLU A 130 -3.25 -5.93 11.98
C GLU A 130 -1.73 -5.67 12.12
N LEU A 131 -1.27 -4.42 11.99
CA LEU A 131 0.16 -4.07 12.00
C LEU A 131 0.87 -4.57 13.27
N ALA A 132 0.24 -4.38 14.44
CA ALA A 132 0.80 -4.85 15.72
C ALA A 132 0.94 -6.38 15.74
N TYR A 133 -0.06 -7.11 15.25
CA TYR A 133 -0.02 -8.57 15.16
C TYR A 133 1.09 -9.03 14.21
N ILE A 134 1.21 -8.41 13.04
CA ILE A 134 2.28 -8.70 12.07
C ILE A 134 3.65 -8.53 12.73
N MET A 135 3.88 -7.41 13.40
CA MET A 135 5.16 -7.14 14.09
C MET A 135 5.45 -8.15 15.20
N GLU A 136 4.44 -8.52 15.98
CA GLU A 136 4.58 -9.52 17.04
C GLU A 136 4.98 -10.89 16.48
N GLN A 137 4.26 -11.39 15.46
CA GLN A 137 4.53 -12.70 14.87
C GLN A 137 5.87 -12.74 14.12
N ALA A 138 6.19 -11.67 13.36
CA ALA A 138 7.49 -11.52 12.69
C ALA A 138 8.64 -11.52 13.71
N GLY A 139 8.48 -10.82 14.84
CA GLY A 139 9.45 -10.79 15.92
C GLY A 139 9.66 -12.17 16.57
N LYS A 140 8.56 -12.91 16.86
CA LYS A 140 8.63 -14.28 17.39
C LYS A 140 9.37 -15.23 16.45
N LYS A 141 9.20 -15.04 15.15
CA LYS A 141 9.88 -15.83 14.10
C LYS A 141 11.34 -15.42 13.88
N GLY A 142 11.74 -14.27 14.44
CA GLY A 142 13.11 -13.76 14.37
C GLY A 142 13.42 -13.00 13.08
N LEU A 143 12.40 -12.43 12.40
CA LEU A 143 12.59 -11.54 11.28
C LEU A 143 13.15 -10.19 11.75
N ARG A 144 13.85 -9.50 10.88
CA ARG A 144 14.31 -8.11 11.09
C ARG A 144 13.23 -7.16 10.60
N ILE A 145 12.66 -6.39 11.53
CA ILE A 145 11.49 -5.54 11.26
C ILE A 145 11.95 -4.11 10.96
N PHE A 146 11.54 -3.58 9.81
CA PHE A 146 11.64 -2.18 9.44
C PHE A 146 10.24 -1.60 9.26
N LEU A 147 9.94 -0.52 9.95
CA LEU A 147 8.65 0.16 9.88
C LEU A 147 8.82 1.58 9.36
N ASN A 148 8.12 1.91 8.30
CA ASN A 148 7.84 3.30 7.94
C ASN A 148 6.54 3.73 8.62
N PRO A 149 6.58 4.61 9.65
CA PRO A 149 5.41 4.96 10.45
C PRO A 149 4.45 5.94 9.75
N SER A 150 4.66 6.22 8.48
CA SER A 150 3.81 7.16 7.72
C SER A 150 2.53 6.49 7.19
N PRO A 151 1.35 7.15 7.32
CA PRO A 151 1.09 8.38 8.08
C PRO A 151 1.28 8.15 9.59
N CYS A 152 1.93 9.11 10.25
CA CYS A 152 2.16 9.03 11.69
C CYS A 152 0.90 9.51 12.42
N ASP A 153 0.17 8.59 13.01
CA ASP A 153 -0.98 8.86 13.89
C ASP A 153 -0.64 8.54 15.35
N GLU A 154 -1.58 8.87 16.27
CA GLU A 154 -1.36 8.62 17.71
C GLU A 154 -1.34 7.13 18.07
N LYS A 155 -1.85 6.24 17.21
CA LYS A 155 -1.89 4.79 17.47
C LYS A 155 -0.52 4.15 17.42
N ILE A 156 0.44 4.75 16.67
CA ILE A 156 1.83 4.27 16.59
C ILE A 156 2.65 4.64 17.83
N LYS A 157 2.20 5.62 18.62
CA LYS A 157 2.96 6.09 19.80
C LYS A 157 2.77 5.24 21.05
N ASN A 158 1.84 4.30 21.04
CA ASN A 158 1.52 3.37 22.13
C ASN A 158 1.82 1.92 21.71
#